data_e750d4017e4d3f779a6abd54595406fe
#
_entry.id   e750d4017e4d3f779a6abd54595406fe
#
_cell.length_a   1.000
_cell.length_b   1.000
_cell.length_c   1.000
_cell.angle_alpha   90.00
_cell.angle_beta   90.00
_cell.angle_gamma   90.00
#
_symmetry.space_group_name_H-M   'P 1'
#
loop_
_entity.id
_entity.type
_entity.pdbx_description
1 polymer ?
#
loop_
_entity_poly.entity_id
_entity_poly.type
_entity_poly.pdbx_seq_one_letter_code
_entity_poly.pdbx_strand_id
1 'polypeptide(L)'
;GGVIRQCYIVNSLDFEELCRLCKETIDKGNNVIIFPEGTRTPRHGKNPFKKGAARIAYYSKCDILPVLVGGNDKYGLGKHDPWFSYNHQEVYKYDFQMLPEIKISDYKDCSETIAAKRITEKIEEVLLSAVKKNDEIYVTNRDKTED
;
A
#
# COMPACT_ATOMS: atom_id res chain seq x y z
N GLY A 1 -7.18 -23.78 -8.06
CA GLY A 1 -5.74 -23.58 -8.06
C GLY A 1 -5.23 -22.49 -9.00
N GLY A 2 -6.05 -21.85 -9.85
CA GLY A 2 -5.62 -20.89 -10.87
C GLY A 2 -5.47 -19.45 -10.39
N VAL A 3 -6.12 -19.06 -9.31
CA VAL A 3 -6.18 -17.65 -8.85
C VAL A 3 -4.86 -17.19 -8.22
N ILE A 4 -4.10 -18.07 -7.58
CA ILE A 4 -2.87 -17.70 -6.87
C ILE A 4 -1.65 -17.57 -7.81
N ARG A 5 -1.69 -18.13 -9.01
CA ARG A 5 -0.57 -18.09 -9.96
C ARG A 5 -0.29 -16.73 -10.57
N GLN A 6 -1.23 -15.80 -10.52
CA GLN A 6 -1.10 -14.47 -11.12
C GLN A 6 -0.65 -13.38 -10.13
N CYS A 7 -0.46 -13.70 -8.86
CA CYS A 7 -0.26 -12.70 -7.81
C CYS A 7 1.20 -12.38 -7.47
N TYR A 8 2.20 -13.07 -8.05
CA TYR A 8 3.59 -12.85 -7.69
C TYR A 8 4.42 -12.37 -8.86
N ILE A 9 4.70 -11.09 -8.89
CA ILE A 9 5.80 -10.54 -9.67
C ILE A 9 7.01 -10.50 -8.73
N VAL A 10 8.08 -11.23 -9.10
CA VAL A 10 9.25 -11.42 -8.25
C VAL A 10 10.01 -10.11 -8.10
N ASN A 11 10.26 -9.69 -6.87
CA ASN A 11 10.89 -8.40 -6.53
C ASN A 11 12.40 -8.34 -6.88
N SER A 12 12.99 -9.44 -7.37
CA SER A 12 14.39 -9.54 -7.79
C SER A 12 14.61 -9.27 -9.29
N LEU A 13 13.54 -8.98 -10.03
CA LEU A 13 13.65 -8.63 -11.43
C LEU A 13 14.26 -7.23 -11.62
N ASP A 14 14.92 -7.05 -12.75
CA ASP A 14 15.28 -5.72 -13.22
C ASP A 14 14.03 -4.82 -13.29
N PHE A 15 14.19 -3.54 -12.97
CA PHE A 15 13.05 -2.63 -12.84
C PHE A 15 12.29 -2.45 -14.16
N GLU A 16 12.99 -2.46 -15.30
CA GLU A 16 12.35 -2.34 -16.62
C GLU A 16 11.48 -3.56 -16.92
N GLU A 17 11.97 -4.75 -16.62
CA GLU A 17 11.22 -6.00 -16.78
C GLU A 17 10.01 -6.03 -15.82
N LEU A 18 10.17 -5.55 -14.59
CA LEU A 18 9.07 -5.40 -13.64
C LEU A 18 7.97 -4.49 -14.19
N CYS A 19 8.32 -3.33 -14.74
CA CYS A 19 7.37 -2.40 -15.37
C CYS A 19 6.64 -3.05 -16.55
N ARG A 20 7.37 -3.79 -17.39
CA ARG A 20 6.80 -4.51 -18.55
C ARG A 20 5.76 -5.54 -18.12
N LEU A 21 6.09 -6.37 -17.13
CA LEU A 21 5.17 -7.40 -16.61
C LEU A 21 3.95 -6.81 -15.92
N CYS A 22 4.13 -5.73 -15.15
CA CYS A 22 3.01 -5.01 -14.56
C CYS A 22 2.08 -4.45 -15.64
N LYS A 23 2.65 -3.81 -16.67
CA LYS A 23 1.87 -3.28 -17.78
C LYS A 23 1.09 -4.38 -18.51
N GLU A 24 1.73 -5.49 -18.85
CA GLU A 24 1.05 -6.64 -19.48
C GLU A 24 -0.10 -7.19 -18.63
N THR A 25 0.09 -7.22 -17.31
CA THR A 25 -0.93 -7.65 -16.36
C THR A 25 -2.13 -6.72 -16.37
N ILE A 26 -1.88 -5.40 -16.36
CA ILE A 26 -2.91 -4.36 -16.41
C ILE A 26 -3.64 -4.37 -17.75
N ASP A 27 -2.92 -4.48 -18.86
CA ASP A 27 -3.49 -4.52 -20.21
C ASP A 27 -4.42 -5.73 -20.43
N LYS A 28 -4.22 -6.81 -19.67
CA LYS A 28 -5.10 -7.99 -19.61
C LYS A 28 -6.34 -7.79 -18.73
N GLY A 29 -6.55 -6.61 -18.17
CA GLY A 29 -7.67 -6.29 -17.28
C GLY A 29 -7.49 -6.76 -15.82
N ASN A 30 -6.28 -7.10 -15.41
CA ASN A 30 -5.98 -7.47 -14.03
C ASN A 30 -5.48 -6.26 -13.22
N ASN A 31 -5.55 -6.39 -11.89
CA ASN A 31 -5.00 -5.40 -10.96
C ASN A 31 -3.61 -5.82 -10.49
N VAL A 32 -2.77 -4.83 -10.22
CA VAL A 32 -1.45 -5.00 -9.59
C VAL A 32 -1.50 -4.39 -8.20
N ILE A 33 -1.16 -5.17 -7.18
CA ILE A 33 -1.10 -4.71 -5.78
C ILE A 33 0.36 -4.44 -5.43
N ILE A 34 0.64 -3.24 -4.93
CA ILE A 34 1.99 -2.82 -4.55
C ILE A 34 1.95 -2.22 -3.15
N PHE A 35 2.91 -2.61 -2.32
CA PHE A 35 3.16 -1.98 -1.01
C PHE A 35 4.28 -0.94 -1.17
N PRO A 36 3.96 0.36 -1.08
CA PRO A 36 4.94 1.42 -1.38
C PRO A 36 6.11 1.47 -0.41
N GLU A 37 5.96 0.97 0.81
CA GLU A 37 7.04 0.86 1.79
C GLU A 37 8.10 -0.17 1.36
N GLY A 38 7.75 -1.11 0.50
CA GLY A 38 8.62 -2.18 0.01
C GLY A 38 9.05 -3.21 1.05
N THR A 39 8.63 -3.05 2.30
CA THR A 39 8.85 -3.98 3.41
C THR A 39 7.83 -3.72 4.52
N ARG A 40 7.64 -4.65 5.44
CA ARG A 40 6.79 -4.45 6.61
C ARG A 40 7.35 -3.33 7.49
N THR A 41 6.47 -2.43 7.93
CA THR A 41 6.84 -1.34 8.83
C THR A 41 7.09 -1.88 10.25
N PRO A 42 8.16 -1.48 10.93
CA PRO A 42 8.34 -1.77 12.35
C PRO A 42 7.22 -1.14 13.19
N ARG A 43 6.87 -1.77 14.34
CA ARG A 43 5.76 -1.30 15.21
C ARG A 43 5.85 0.18 15.63
N HIS A 44 7.07 0.71 15.74
CA HIS A 44 7.34 2.10 16.19
C HIS A 44 8.16 2.88 15.17
N GLY A 45 8.07 2.52 13.89
CA GLY A 45 8.85 3.14 12.85
C GLY A 45 8.00 3.55 11.65
N LYS A 46 8.59 4.38 10.80
CA LYS A 46 8.04 4.72 9.48
C LYS A 46 9.02 4.29 8.42
N ASN A 47 8.52 3.64 7.37
CA ASN A 47 9.29 3.40 6.17
C ASN A 47 8.93 4.48 5.13
N PRO A 48 9.92 5.15 4.53
CA PRO A 48 9.65 6.07 3.45
C PRO A 48 9.08 5.32 2.25
N PHE A 49 8.13 5.93 1.56
CA PHE A 49 7.56 5.35 0.36
C PHE A 49 8.57 5.36 -0.79
N LYS A 50 8.66 4.24 -1.48
CA LYS A 50 9.54 4.08 -2.63
C LYS A 50 8.82 4.51 -3.90
N LYS A 51 9.58 5.07 -4.84
CA LYS A 51 9.06 5.57 -6.12
C LYS A 51 8.62 4.45 -7.09
N GLY A 52 8.87 3.19 -6.77
CA GLY A 52 8.56 2.06 -7.65
C GLY A 52 7.09 1.98 -8.06
N ALA A 53 6.17 2.13 -7.11
CA ALA A 53 4.73 2.13 -7.39
C ALA A 53 4.33 3.26 -8.35
N ALA A 54 4.82 4.47 -8.11
CA ALA A 54 4.56 5.64 -8.95
C ALA A 54 5.11 5.48 -10.37
N ARG A 55 6.34 4.94 -10.51
CA ARG A 55 6.97 4.69 -11.81
C ARG A 55 6.22 3.62 -12.62
N ILE A 56 5.79 2.55 -11.97
CA ILE A 56 4.99 1.49 -12.62
C ILE A 56 3.66 2.06 -13.10
N ALA A 57 2.95 2.83 -12.27
CA ALA A 57 1.68 3.43 -12.62
C ALA A 57 1.83 4.43 -13.79
N TYR A 58 2.86 5.27 -13.75
CA TYR A 58 3.15 6.22 -14.83
C TYR A 58 3.50 5.52 -16.16
N TYR A 59 4.38 4.51 -16.12
CA TYR A 59 4.73 3.70 -17.29
C TYR A 59 3.54 2.98 -17.90
N SER A 60 2.69 2.40 -17.05
CA SER A 60 1.51 1.62 -17.47
C SER A 60 0.31 2.51 -17.81
N LYS A 61 0.39 3.82 -17.56
CA LYS A 61 -0.74 4.77 -17.69
C LYS A 61 -1.99 4.31 -16.94
N CYS A 62 -1.79 3.73 -15.76
CA CYS A 62 -2.82 3.16 -14.92
C CYS A 62 -3.03 4.01 -13.67
N ASP A 63 -4.28 4.33 -13.37
CA ASP A 63 -4.64 5.05 -12.15
C ASP A 63 -4.33 4.24 -10.90
N ILE A 64 -4.11 4.92 -9.77
CA ILE A 64 -3.77 4.31 -8.50
C ILE A 64 -4.96 4.42 -7.56
N LEU A 65 -5.40 3.30 -7.01
CA LEU A 65 -6.36 3.26 -5.91
C LEU A 65 -5.60 3.01 -4.60
N PRO A 66 -5.37 4.04 -3.76
CA PRO A 66 -4.78 3.84 -2.45
C PRO A 66 -5.75 3.10 -1.54
N VAL A 67 -5.25 2.09 -0.84
CA VAL A 67 -6.02 1.32 0.14
C VAL A 67 -5.31 1.35 1.47
N LEU A 68 -5.96 1.90 2.48
CA LEU A 68 -5.48 1.83 3.84
C LEU A 68 -5.84 0.47 4.43
N VAL A 69 -4.84 -0.22 4.95
CA VAL A 69 -5.03 -1.48 5.69
C VAL A 69 -4.85 -1.17 7.17
N GLY A 70 -5.94 -1.23 7.91
CA GLY A 70 -5.99 -1.11 9.36
C GLY A 70 -6.17 -2.47 10.01
N GLY A 71 -6.11 -2.47 11.33
CA GLY A 71 -6.35 -3.66 12.14
C GLY A 71 -5.96 -3.41 13.60
N ASN A 72 -6.23 -4.37 14.48
CA ASN A 72 -5.75 -4.23 15.85
C ASN A 72 -4.28 -4.61 15.93
N ASP A 73 -3.40 -3.60 15.95
CA ASP A 73 -1.94 -3.72 16.00
C ASP A 73 -1.41 -4.59 17.14
N LYS A 74 -2.26 -4.85 18.13
CA LYS A 74 -1.91 -5.60 19.34
C LYS A 74 -1.57 -7.07 19.03
N TYR A 75 -1.99 -7.58 17.85
CA TYR A 75 -1.98 -9.02 17.56
C TYR A 75 -1.43 -9.37 16.17
N GLY A 76 -1.03 -8.37 15.39
CA GLY A 76 -0.43 -8.59 14.08
C GLY A 76 1.03 -9.07 14.16
N LEU A 77 1.46 -9.83 13.17
CA LEU A 77 2.87 -10.21 13.01
C LEU A 77 3.70 -9.00 12.57
N GLY A 78 4.49 -8.44 13.50
CA GLY A 78 5.45 -7.39 13.20
C GLY A 78 6.64 -7.91 12.39
N LYS A 79 7.49 -6.98 11.92
CA LYS A 79 8.62 -7.29 11.02
C LYS A 79 9.60 -8.35 11.57
N HIS A 80 9.78 -8.39 12.88
CA HIS A 80 10.74 -9.28 13.55
C HIS A 80 10.07 -10.28 14.48
N ASP A 81 8.74 -10.35 14.46
CA ASP A 81 8.02 -11.29 15.30
C ASP A 81 8.18 -12.72 14.75
N PRO A 82 8.34 -13.72 15.63
CA PRO A 82 8.29 -15.12 15.21
C PRO A 82 6.98 -15.43 14.51
N TRP A 83 7.01 -16.30 13.50
CA TRP A 83 5.83 -16.65 12.70
C TRP A 83 4.68 -17.27 13.52
N PHE A 84 4.98 -17.78 14.72
CA PHE A 84 4.02 -18.36 15.66
C PHE A 84 3.56 -17.36 16.74
N SER A 85 4.01 -16.10 16.73
CA SER A 85 3.61 -15.07 17.71
C SER A 85 2.26 -14.45 17.33
N TYR A 86 1.23 -15.26 17.21
CA TYR A 86 -0.14 -14.80 17.03
C TYR A 86 -0.95 -14.93 18.32
N ASN A 87 -1.95 -14.08 18.47
CA ASN A 87 -2.82 -14.15 19.63
C ASN A 87 -3.82 -15.31 19.49
N HIS A 88 -3.83 -16.20 20.46
CA HIS A 88 -4.76 -17.33 20.52
C HIS A 88 -6.13 -16.97 21.14
N GLN A 89 -6.27 -15.77 21.70
CA GLN A 89 -7.47 -15.36 22.44
C GLN A 89 -8.44 -14.54 21.60
N GLU A 90 -7.97 -13.84 20.60
CA GLU A 90 -8.80 -12.97 19.74
C GLU A 90 -8.50 -13.17 18.27
N VAL A 91 -9.54 -13.05 17.44
CA VAL A 91 -9.39 -13.05 15.99
C VAL A 91 -8.81 -11.73 15.53
N TYR A 92 -7.76 -11.79 14.70
CA TYR A 92 -7.22 -10.61 14.06
C TYR A 92 -8.20 -10.06 13.01
N LYS A 93 -8.56 -8.79 13.15
CA LYS A 93 -9.45 -8.10 12.21
C LYS A 93 -8.64 -7.17 11.33
N TYR A 94 -8.77 -7.33 10.03
CA TYR A 94 -8.25 -6.37 9.04
C TYR A 94 -9.38 -5.47 8.59
N ASP A 95 -9.14 -4.17 8.61
CA ASP A 95 -10.01 -3.16 8.03
C ASP A 95 -9.37 -2.61 6.76
N PHE A 96 -10.12 -2.62 5.67
CA PHE A 96 -9.67 -2.09 4.39
C PHE A 96 -10.49 -0.85 4.05
N GLN A 97 -9.82 0.27 3.88
CA GLN A 97 -10.46 1.52 3.46
C GLN A 97 -9.93 1.95 2.10
N MET A 98 -10.82 2.01 1.12
CA MET A 98 -10.51 2.59 -0.19
C MET A 98 -10.49 4.11 -0.07
N LEU A 99 -9.42 4.72 -0.57
CA LEU A 99 -9.21 6.16 -0.55
C LEU A 99 -9.41 6.75 -1.96
N PRO A 100 -9.47 8.08 -2.10
CA PRO A 100 -9.65 8.70 -3.40
C PRO A 100 -8.60 8.27 -4.41
N GLU A 101 -9.05 7.92 -5.60
CA GLU A 101 -8.21 7.50 -6.72
C GLU A 101 -7.28 8.62 -7.19
N ILE A 102 -6.05 8.27 -7.50
CA ILE A 102 -5.06 9.19 -8.06
C ILE A 102 -5.00 8.97 -9.58
N LYS A 103 -5.39 9.99 -10.33
CA LYS A 103 -5.41 9.96 -11.78
C LYS A 103 -4.03 10.19 -12.36
N ILE A 104 -3.51 9.24 -13.10
CA ILE A 104 -2.19 9.36 -13.74
C ILE A 104 -2.21 10.38 -14.88
N SER A 105 -3.35 10.61 -15.51
CA SER A 105 -3.52 11.65 -16.53
C SER A 105 -3.18 13.06 -16.03
N ASP A 106 -3.27 13.33 -14.74
CA ASP A 106 -2.91 14.63 -14.15
C ASP A 106 -1.41 14.92 -14.22
N TYR A 107 -0.60 13.91 -14.49
CA TYR A 107 0.87 13.98 -14.54
C TYR A 107 1.43 13.81 -15.96
N LYS A 108 0.57 13.77 -16.99
CA LYS A 108 0.96 13.50 -18.38
C LYS A 108 2.00 14.47 -18.95
N ASP A 109 2.00 15.73 -18.47
CA ASP A 109 2.90 16.78 -18.93
C ASP A 109 4.20 16.87 -18.12
N CYS A 110 4.38 15.98 -17.14
CA CYS A 110 5.59 15.87 -16.34
C CYS A 110 6.58 14.89 -16.99
N SER A 111 7.89 15.13 -16.80
CA SER A 111 8.88 14.09 -17.07
C SER A 111 8.70 12.92 -16.11
N GLU A 112 9.15 11.73 -16.50
CA GLU A 112 9.03 10.52 -15.64
C GLU A 112 9.56 10.75 -14.22
N THR A 113 10.72 11.39 -14.10
CA THR A 113 11.33 11.65 -12.78
C THR A 113 10.47 12.56 -11.91
N ILE A 114 9.90 13.63 -12.49
CA ILE A 114 9.04 14.57 -11.78
C ILE A 114 7.70 13.91 -11.45
N ALA A 115 7.11 13.18 -12.41
CA ALA A 115 5.87 12.44 -12.20
C ALA A 115 6.03 11.43 -11.06
N ALA A 116 7.08 10.61 -11.08
CA ALA A 116 7.34 9.62 -10.04
C ALA A 116 7.45 10.24 -8.64
N LYS A 117 8.12 11.41 -8.54
CA LYS A 117 8.21 12.13 -7.27
C LYS A 117 6.83 12.62 -6.80
N ARG A 118 6.10 13.36 -7.64
CA ARG A 118 4.81 13.96 -7.30
C ARG A 118 3.74 12.91 -6.99
N ILE A 119 3.71 11.82 -7.75
CA ILE A 119 2.78 10.72 -7.50
C ILE A 119 3.09 10.05 -6.17
N THR A 120 4.36 9.81 -5.85
CA THR A 120 4.77 9.23 -4.56
C THR A 120 4.36 10.14 -3.40
N GLU A 121 4.61 11.44 -3.50
CA GLU A 121 4.19 12.43 -2.50
C GLU A 121 2.66 12.44 -2.34
N LYS A 122 1.92 12.30 -3.43
CA LYS A 122 0.44 12.24 -3.39
C LYS A 122 -0.06 10.96 -2.71
N ILE A 123 0.53 9.81 -3.01
CA ILE A 123 0.21 8.54 -2.33
C ILE A 123 0.45 8.68 -0.83
N GLU A 124 1.60 9.24 -0.45
CA GLU A 124 1.97 9.43 0.95
C GLU A 124 1.00 10.38 1.66
N GLU A 125 0.68 11.53 1.05
CA GLU A 125 -0.29 12.49 1.58
C GLU A 125 -1.65 11.84 1.87
N VAL A 126 -2.19 11.12 0.89
CA VAL A 126 -3.52 10.48 0.99
C VAL A 126 -3.53 9.43 2.08
N LEU A 127 -2.53 8.56 2.13
CA LEU A 127 -2.46 7.48 3.12
C LEU A 127 -2.18 8.01 4.54
N LEU A 128 -1.26 8.94 4.72
CA LEU A 128 -0.96 9.52 6.05
C LEU A 128 -2.12 10.34 6.60
N SER A 129 -2.87 11.03 5.75
CA SER A 129 -4.08 11.74 6.17
C SER A 129 -5.16 10.78 6.66
N ALA A 130 -5.31 9.63 6.00
CA ALA A 130 -6.27 8.61 6.41
C ALA A 130 -5.83 7.91 7.72
N VAL A 131 -4.54 7.64 7.91
CA VAL A 131 -4.00 7.08 9.17
C VAL A 131 -4.29 8.02 10.34
N LYS A 132 -3.98 9.30 10.21
CA LYS A 132 -4.25 10.29 11.28
C LYS A 132 -5.73 10.34 11.66
N LYS A 133 -6.62 10.34 10.67
CA LYS A 133 -8.06 10.35 10.91
C LYS A 133 -8.53 9.08 11.63
N ASN A 134 -7.97 7.93 11.31
CA ASN A 134 -8.30 6.68 12.02
C ASN A 134 -7.79 6.70 13.45
N ASP A 135 -6.55 7.16 13.69
CA ASP A 135 -6.00 7.27 15.04
C ASP A 135 -6.85 8.17 15.93
N GLU A 136 -7.33 9.31 15.42
CA GLU A 136 -8.26 10.20 16.14
C GLU A 136 -9.58 9.50 16.50
N ILE A 137 -10.13 8.68 15.60
CA ILE A 137 -11.36 7.92 15.85
C ILE A 137 -11.14 6.85 16.92
N TYR A 138 -10.00 6.15 16.90
CA TYR A 138 -9.67 5.12 17.90
C TYR A 138 -9.44 5.72 19.29
N VAL A 139 -8.79 6.87 19.40
CA VAL A 139 -8.60 7.58 20.67
C VAL A 139 -9.94 8.02 21.24
N THR A 140 -10.80 8.63 20.44
CA THR A 140 -12.12 9.11 20.87
C THR A 140 -13.05 7.98 21.33
N ASN A 141 -12.91 6.77 20.76
CA ASN A 141 -13.71 5.62 21.17
C ASN A 141 -13.17 4.94 22.45
N ARG A 142 -11.89 5.03 22.75
CA ARG A 142 -11.32 4.57 24.03
C ARG A 142 -11.82 5.40 25.20
N ASP A 143 -11.85 6.71 25.04
CA ASP A 143 -12.32 7.63 26.09
C ASP A 143 -13.80 7.44 26.44
N LYS A 144 -14.60 6.80 25.57
CA LYS A 144 -16.03 6.51 25.81
C LYS A 144 -16.31 5.16 26.46
N THR A 145 -15.31 4.28 26.55
CA THR A 145 -15.47 2.94 27.16
C THR A 145 -14.92 2.84 28.58
N GLU A 146 -14.32 3.90 29.10
CA GLU A 146 -13.81 3.99 30.48
C GLU A 146 -14.77 4.76 31.44
N ASP A 147 -15.93 5.18 30.96
CA ASP A 147 -17.05 5.68 31.76
C ASP A 147 -18.14 4.58 31.89
#